data_3159680737f0fc75b8f773fec969f856
#
_entry.id   3159680737f0fc75b8f773fec969f856
#
_cell.length_a   1.000
_cell.length_b   1.000
_cell.length_c   1.000
_cell.angle_alpha   90.00
_cell.angle_beta   90.00
_cell.angle_gamma   90.00
#
_symmetry.space_group_name_H-M   'P 1'
#
loop_
_entity.id
_entity.type
_entity.pdbx_description
1 polymer ?
#
loop_
_entity_poly.entity_id
_entity_poly.type
_entity_poly.pdbx_seq_one_letter_code
_entity_poly.pdbx_strand_id
1 'polypeptide(L)' 'MIADLTSLEQKLDQFMLNYQTLRSENQELRTRVAALESDKRRLEDTLDTARVRLEALMSRLPIQAE' A
#
# COMPACT_ATOMS: atom_id res chain seq x y z
N MET A 1 48.04 3.01 -8.53
CA MET A 1 47.20 2.45 -9.53
C MET A 1 46.42 1.30 -9.05
N ILE A 2 47.04 0.25 -8.45
CA ILE A 2 46.30 -0.87 -7.93
C ILE A 2 45.34 -0.44 -6.83
N ALA A 3 45.74 0.51 -5.98
CA ALA A 3 44.90 1.01 -4.90
C ALA A 3 43.65 1.72 -5.45
N ASP A 4 43.79 2.39 -6.58
CA ASP A 4 42.67 3.08 -7.21
C ASP A 4 41.68 2.08 -7.80
N LEU A 5 42.18 0.99 -8.38
CA LEU A 5 41.30 -0.04 -8.93
C LEU A 5 40.54 -0.76 -7.80
N THR A 6 41.25 -1.05 -6.70
CA THR A 6 40.62 -1.68 -5.54
C THR A 6 39.52 -0.77 -4.96
N SER A 7 39.83 0.52 -4.86
CA SER A 7 38.81 1.49 -4.38
C SER A 7 37.63 1.56 -5.28
N LEU A 8 37.81 1.52 -6.60
CA LEU A 8 36.74 1.54 -7.56
C LEU A 8 35.89 0.27 -7.46
N GLU A 9 36.55 -0.89 -7.29
CA GLU A 9 35.82 -2.14 -7.12
C GLU A 9 34.96 -2.12 -5.87
N GLN A 10 35.49 -1.59 -4.77
CA GLN A 10 34.75 -1.49 -3.52
C GLN A 10 33.54 -0.59 -3.67
N LYS A 11 33.69 0.53 -4.38
CA LYS A 11 32.58 1.45 -4.64
C LYS A 11 31.53 0.82 -5.52
N LEU A 12 31.96 0.03 -6.51
CA LEU A 12 31.05 -0.66 -7.40
C LEU A 12 30.27 -1.72 -6.64
N ASP A 13 30.93 -2.48 -5.78
CA ASP A 13 30.28 -3.51 -4.96
C ASP A 13 29.25 -2.85 -4.04
N GLN A 14 29.61 -1.73 -3.43
CA GLN A 14 28.69 -0.98 -2.57
C GLN A 14 27.47 -0.50 -3.36
N PHE A 15 27.70 0.00 -4.56
CA PHE A 15 26.63 0.45 -5.45
C PHE A 15 25.69 -0.72 -5.78
N MET A 16 26.24 -1.89 -6.08
CA MET A 16 25.42 -3.06 -6.41
C MET A 16 24.60 -3.53 -5.21
N LEU A 17 25.19 -3.51 -4.02
CA LEU A 17 24.45 -3.85 -2.81
C LEU A 17 23.31 -2.86 -2.55
N ASN A 18 23.59 -1.57 -2.73
CA ASN A 18 22.56 -0.53 -2.56
C ASN A 18 21.43 -0.70 -3.58
N TYR A 19 21.80 -1.03 -4.82
CA TYR A 19 20.82 -1.27 -5.86
C TYR A 19 19.91 -2.45 -5.52
N GLN A 20 20.48 -3.53 -5.05
CA GLN A 20 19.72 -4.72 -4.67
C GLN A 20 18.80 -4.43 -3.50
N THR A 21 19.28 -3.69 -2.51
CA THR A 21 18.47 -3.29 -1.36
C THR A 21 17.30 -2.42 -1.79
N LEU A 22 17.55 -1.42 -2.64
CA LEU A 22 16.50 -0.54 -3.12
C LEU A 22 15.47 -1.30 -3.96
N ARG A 23 15.92 -2.23 -4.76
CA ARG A 23 15.02 -3.05 -5.57
C ARG A 23 14.10 -3.89 -4.68
N SER A 24 14.69 -4.50 -3.65
CA SER A 24 13.93 -5.30 -2.70
C SER A 24 12.91 -4.45 -1.95
N GLU A 25 13.33 -3.29 -1.47
CA GLU A 25 12.44 -2.36 -0.78
C GLU A 25 11.32 -1.87 -1.70
N ASN A 26 11.66 -1.62 -2.96
CA ASN A 26 10.66 -1.17 -3.92
C ASN A 26 9.60 -2.24 -4.15
N GLN A 27 10.01 -3.50 -4.28
CA GLN A 27 9.07 -4.60 -4.44
C GLN A 27 8.18 -4.77 -3.20
N GLU A 28 8.77 -4.63 -2.03
CA GLU A 28 8.02 -4.73 -0.78
C GLU A 28 6.99 -3.60 -0.68
N LEU A 29 7.39 -2.37 -1.02
CA LEU A 29 6.48 -1.24 -1.00
C LEU A 29 5.33 -1.41 -2.00
N ARG A 30 5.62 -1.92 -3.18
CA ARG A 30 4.57 -2.20 -4.18
C ARG A 30 3.57 -3.21 -3.67
N THR A 31 4.05 -4.25 -2.99
CA THR A 31 3.18 -5.27 -2.40
C THR A 31 2.31 -4.65 -1.30
N ARG A 32 2.89 -3.79 -0.47
CA ARG A 32 2.14 -3.11 0.58
C ARG A 32 1.08 -2.17 0.01
N VAL A 33 1.43 -1.44 -1.04
CA VAL A 33 0.48 -0.54 -1.70
C VAL A 33 -0.69 -1.34 -2.26
N ALA A 34 -0.42 -2.46 -2.92
CA ALA A 34 -1.48 -3.31 -3.47
C ALA A 34 -2.39 -3.84 -2.37
N ALA A 35 -1.83 -4.25 -1.23
CA ALA A 35 -2.59 -4.73 -0.10
C ALA A 35 -3.45 -3.62 0.50
N LEU A 36 -2.90 -2.42 0.63
CA LEU A 36 -3.63 -1.28 1.16
C LEU A 36 -4.77 -0.86 0.23
N GLU A 37 -4.55 -0.90 -1.08
CA GLU A 37 -5.60 -0.60 -2.04
C GLU A 37 -6.74 -1.61 -1.97
N SER A 38 -6.40 -2.89 -1.78
CA SER A 38 -7.40 -3.94 -1.62
C SER A 38 -8.20 -3.74 -0.33
N ASP A 39 -7.52 -3.42 0.77
CA ASP A 39 -8.17 -3.15 2.05
C ASP A 39 -9.08 -1.93 1.95
N LYS A 40 -8.62 -0.90 1.26
CA LYS A 40 -9.41 0.31 1.06
C LYS A 40 -10.72 0.00 0.33
N ARG A 41 -10.65 -0.77 -0.75
CA ARG A 41 -11.86 -1.14 -1.51
C ARG A 41 -12.82 -1.95 -0.65
N ARG A 42 -12.28 -2.87 0.15
CA ARG A 42 -13.11 -3.69 1.03
C ARG A 42 -13.82 -2.83 2.07
N LEU A 43 -13.10 -1.85 2.63
CA LEU A 43 -13.69 -0.94 3.61
C LEU A 43 -14.74 -0.03 2.95
N GLU A 44 -14.48 0.45 1.76
CA GLU A 44 -15.44 1.27 1.03
C GLU A 44 -16.72 0.49 0.73
N ASP A 45 -16.58 -0.78 0.33
CA ASP A 45 -17.72 -1.64 0.05
C ASP A 45 -18.51 -1.92 1.33
N THR A 46 -17.82 -2.14 2.43
CA THR A 46 -18.44 -2.38 3.72
C THR A 46 -19.21 -1.15 4.18
N LEU A 47 -18.62 0.04 4.02
CA LEU A 47 -19.29 1.28 4.38
C LEU A 47 -20.51 1.54 3.49
N ASP A 48 -20.39 1.26 2.21
CA ASP A 48 -21.49 1.44 1.27
C ASP A 48 -22.65 0.50 1.61
N THR A 49 -22.34 -0.75 1.92
CA THR A 49 -23.35 -1.72 2.34
C THR A 49 -24.02 -1.27 3.62
N ALA A 50 -23.25 -0.79 4.59
CA ALA A 50 -23.79 -0.32 5.86
C ALA A 50 -24.71 0.89 5.64
N ARG A 51 -24.30 1.78 4.77
CA ARG A 51 -25.11 2.96 4.44
C ARG A 51 -26.45 2.58 3.81
N VAL A 52 -26.41 1.66 2.85
CA VAL A 52 -27.63 1.20 2.17
C VAL A 52 -28.57 0.53 3.18
N ARG A 53 -28.04 -0.30 4.07
CA ARG A 53 -28.84 -0.96 5.10
C ARG A 53 -29.44 0.05 6.07
N LEU A 54 -28.67 1.05 6.43
CA LEU A 54 -29.15 2.08 7.33
C LEU A 54 -30.27 2.90 6.69
N GLU A 55 -30.10 3.27 5.44
CA GLU A 55 -31.14 3.99 4.69
C GLU A 55 -32.42 3.16 4.58
N ALA A 56 -32.28 1.85 4.35
CA ALA A 56 -33.43 0.96 4.28
C ALA A 56 -34.14 0.87 5.62
N LEU A 57 -33.39 0.81 6.72
CA LEU A 57 -33.99 0.81 8.04
C LEU A 57 -34.69 2.13 8.34
N MET A 58 -34.10 3.23 7.99
CA MET A 58 -34.67 4.53 8.22
C MET A 58 -35.96 4.71 7.42
N SER A 59 -36.03 4.16 6.22
CA SER A 59 -37.23 4.23 5.43
C SER A 59 -38.37 3.38 5.99
N ARG A 60 -38.05 2.37 6.81
CA ARG A 60 -39.05 1.54 7.44
C ARG A 60 -39.53 2.07 8.78
N LEU A 61 -38.81 3.03 9.35
CA LEU A 61 -39.22 3.55 10.63
C LEU A 61 -40.47 4.39 10.48
N PRO A 62 -41.42 4.18 11.35
CA PRO A 62 -42.65 4.95 11.31
C PRO A 62 -42.46 6.28 11.95
N ILE A 63 -41.49 6.98 11.65
CA ILE A 63 -41.22 8.12 12.35
C ILE A 63 -41.75 9.20 11.74
N GLN A 64 -42.50 9.35 11.22
CA GLN A 64 -42.88 10.33 10.64
C GLN A 64 -43.41 11.25 11.28
N ALA A 65 -43.34 11.80 11.58
CA ALA A 65 -43.63 12.71 12.19
C ALA A 65 -44.68 13.32 12.05
N GLU A 66 -45.08 13.59 12.19
CA GLU A 66 -45.96 14.28 12.22
C GLU A 66 -46.10 14.85 11.84
#